data_43c28b12a19415a946877956bfafc6ca
#
_entry.id   43c28b12a19415a946877956bfafc6ca
#
_cell.length_a   1.000
_cell.length_b   1.000
_cell.length_c   1.000
_cell.angle_alpha   90.00
_cell.angle_beta   90.00
_cell.angle_gamma   90.00
#
_symmetry.space_group_name_H-M   'P 1'
#
loop_
_entity.id
_entity.type
_entity.pdbx_description
1 polymer ?
#
loop_
_entity_poly.entity_id
_entity_poly.type
_entity_poly.pdbx_seq_one_letter_code
_entity_poly.pdbx_strand_id
1 'polypeptide(L)'
;MCNLNARWSVKLLIAALCVLVCECVYASCVITSPLNSKVGTPIPMVKGEQRLTLHCDLAQPHIFHFPRNFVNKAMLYRLEADVSITGAFETQSSAAPTLTLPIELPSARHAYMLPTGAASYYLDIEAQYGRALYPSLSSVPEFYAFNTIHTLTLSAFAGFCFALAIYVGVLGNSMRSFGFYSYSLYVASAATFFLLQEGIIYTLLPNVPFLNSVQLSVLFAGLTIFASLRFLDQLLDFKALLKKWQRSALHYLSLIILVLVSVQLVLSSDVSMMINKVMSKLTLVIMVGILLAILYAAYHKVHCAKLVLLGVSTIILAMLARFYLKDFSPFLQRYGLIIAVTIEALIFAFAAAQKVKKLDNDRMAAFKRAATDPLCHILNRDGWEGAAKVLLDDFNRQGGYITLMFIDVDNFKRINDSFGHRSGDDVLRILAKILKRQCREQDVVGRLGGDEFVVLSYCHSRSQSERLVGRIKARLSNLTIQTPNAQIPVTASVGAVVTDTSCKNLDALLQEADILMYEQKKARHTEVSQPI
;
A
#
# COMPACT_ATOMS: atom_id res chain seq x y z
N MET A 1 -5.51 38.02 -8.28
CA MET A 1 -6.61 37.03 -8.15
C MET A 1 -6.32 35.97 -7.09
N CYS A 2 -5.85 36.34 -5.91
CA CYS A 2 -5.42 35.36 -4.89
C CYS A 2 -6.03 35.59 -3.48
N ASN A 3 -7.12 36.36 -3.37
CA ASN A 3 -7.69 36.74 -2.06
C ASN A 3 -9.16 36.38 -1.83
N LEU A 4 -9.82 35.66 -2.77
CA LEU A 4 -11.22 35.25 -2.59
C LEU A 4 -11.39 33.86 -1.96
N ASN A 5 -10.42 32.93 -2.15
CA ASN A 5 -10.54 31.54 -1.67
C ASN A 5 -10.31 31.39 -0.16
N ALA A 6 -9.54 32.26 0.46
CA ALA A 6 -9.27 32.20 1.91
C ALA A 6 -10.48 32.61 2.77
N ARG A 7 -11.33 33.49 2.26
CA ARG A 7 -12.53 33.96 2.99
C ARG A 7 -13.68 32.92 3.00
N TRP A 8 -13.76 32.07 2.01
CA TRP A 8 -14.77 30.99 1.95
C TRP A 8 -14.41 29.83 2.86
N SER A 9 -13.11 29.45 2.95
CA SER A 9 -12.63 28.40 3.85
C SER A 9 -12.81 28.78 5.32
N VAL A 10 -12.56 30.03 5.68
CA VAL A 10 -12.74 30.53 7.05
C VAL A 10 -14.22 30.62 7.42
N LYS A 11 -15.10 31.02 6.50
CA LYS A 11 -16.55 31.06 6.75
C LYS A 11 -17.15 29.67 6.88
N LEU A 12 -16.68 28.68 6.11
CA LEU A 12 -17.08 27.27 6.26
C LEU A 12 -16.56 26.68 7.59
N LEU A 13 -15.32 27.05 8.00
CA LEU A 13 -14.77 26.62 9.28
C LEU A 13 -15.51 27.28 10.47
N ILE A 14 -15.88 28.56 10.36
CA ILE A 14 -16.65 29.28 11.38
C ILE A 14 -18.10 28.77 11.40
N ALA A 15 -18.73 28.49 10.26
CA ALA A 15 -20.04 27.87 10.23
C ALA A 15 -20.04 26.46 10.82
N ALA A 16 -19.00 25.65 10.56
CA ALA A 16 -18.80 24.36 11.21
C ALA A 16 -18.52 24.48 12.72
N LEU A 17 -17.82 25.54 13.17
CA LEU A 17 -17.63 25.83 14.60
C LEU A 17 -18.90 26.39 15.25
N CYS A 18 -19.70 27.21 14.56
CA CYS A 18 -20.94 27.77 15.11
C CYS A 18 -22.04 26.72 15.31
N VAL A 19 -22.05 25.64 14.51
CA VAL A 19 -22.94 24.48 14.74
C VAL A 19 -22.57 23.71 16.02
N LEU A 20 -21.36 23.93 16.56
CA LEU A 20 -20.86 23.30 17.79
C LEU A 20 -21.21 24.04 19.09
N VAL A 21 -21.81 25.21 19.02
CA VAL A 21 -22.05 26.08 20.22
C VAL A 21 -23.51 26.46 20.39
N CYS A 22 -24.45 25.84 19.66
CA CYS A 22 -25.86 26.13 19.91
C CYS A 22 -26.33 25.38 21.16
N GLU A 23 -26.41 26.09 22.27
CA GLU A 23 -26.97 25.62 23.54
C GLU A 23 -28.43 25.19 23.34
N CYS A 24 -28.74 24.00 23.83
CA CYS A 24 -30.03 23.33 23.77
C CYS A 24 -31.13 24.14 24.44
N VAL A 25 -32.09 24.58 23.64
CA VAL A 25 -33.40 25.06 24.18
C VAL A 25 -34.14 23.84 24.72
N TYR A 26 -34.42 23.88 25.99
CA TYR A 26 -35.18 22.97 26.84
C TYR A 26 -36.07 21.94 26.14
N ALA A 27 -35.51 20.86 25.72
CA ALA A 27 -36.18 19.59 25.51
C ALA A 27 -35.79 18.69 26.68
N SER A 28 -36.70 18.37 27.56
CA SER A 28 -36.39 17.53 28.70
C SER A 28 -36.99 16.13 28.51
N CYS A 29 -36.11 15.15 28.28
CA CYS A 29 -36.48 13.75 28.45
C CYS A 29 -35.75 13.19 29.66
N VAL A 30 -36.49 12.54 30.54
CA VAL A 30 -35.95 11.88 31.73
C VAL A 30 -36.23 10.39 31.63
N ILE A 31 -35.24 9.61 31.93
CA ILE A 31 -35.36 8.14 32.01
C ILE A 31 -35.75 7.81 33.44
N THR A 32 -36.98 7.36 33.60
CA THR A 32 -37.60 7.18 34.95
C THR A 32 -37.35 5.79 35.55
N SER A 33 -37.03 4.79 34.71
CA SER A 33 -36.70 3.44 35.20
C SER A 33 -35.63 2.81 34.28
N PRO A 34 -34.62 2.13 34.81
CA PRO A 34 -34.31 1.80 36.21
C PRO A 34 -33.57 2.91 36.97
N LEU A 35 -33.18 3.98 36.32
CA LEU A 35 -32.39 5.09 36.89
C LEU A 35 -33.05 6.42 36.56
N ASN A 36 -33.31 7.23 37.56
CA ASN A 36 -33.84 8.58 37.36
C ASN A 36 -32.71 9.49 36.79
N SER A 37 -32.49 9.45 35.49
CA SER A 37 -31.36 10.14 34.80
C SER A 37 -31.85 10.91 33.59
N LYS A 38 -31.19 12.04 33.28
CA LYS A 38 -31.49 12.81 32.07
C LYS A 38 -30.93 12.09 30.83
N VAL A 39 -31.61 12.20 29.68
CA VAL A 39 -31.07 11.79 28.37
C VAL A 39 -29.76 12.55 28.13
N GLY A 40 -28.72 11.85 27.68
CA GLY A 40 -27.35 12.35 27.57
C GLY A 40 -26.39 11.78 28.62
N THR A 41 -26.92 11.21 29.72
CA THR A 41 -26.09 10.49 30.69
C THR A 41 -25.92 9.01 30.28
N PRO A 42 -24.76 8.37 30.60
CA PRO A 42 -24.55 6.97 30.30
C PRO A 42 -25.46 6.08 31.13
N ILE A 43 -26.21 5.20 30.48
CA ILE A 43 -27.09 4.21 31.13
C ILE A 43 -26.31 2.89 31.19
N PRO A 44 -26.05 2.34 32.37
CA PRO A 44 -25.46 1.03 32.51
C PRO A 44 -26.42 -0.03 31.98
N MET A 45 -26.00 -0.78 30.95
CA MET A 45 -26.78 -1.88 30.40
C MET A 45 -26.25 -3.20 30.94
N VAL A 46 -27.17 -4.12 31.22
CA VAL A 46 -26.89 -5.52 31.52
C VAL A 46 -27.13 -6.32 30.22
N LYS A 47 -26.47 -7.46 30.05
CA LYS A 47 -26.75 -8.36 28.94
C LYS A 47 -28.17 -8.91 29.00
N GLY A 48 -28.85 -8.96 27.86
CA GLY A 48 -30.20 -9.46 27.70
C GLY A 48 -31.23 -8.37 27.46
N GLU A 49 -32.48 -8.73 27.63
CA GLU A 49 -33.59 -7.79 27.47
C GLU A 49 -33.66 -6.83 28.66
N GLN A 50 -33.75 -5.55 28.32
CA GLN A 50 -33.93 -4.47 29.30
C GLN A 50 -34.99 -3.51 28.82
N ARG A 51 -35.71 -2.99 29.81
CA ARG A 51 -36.87 -2.12 29.63
C ARG A 51 -36.59 -0.77 30.29
N LEU A 52 -36.63 0.27 29.46
CA LEU A 52 -36.39 1.64 29.89
C LEU A 52 -37.66 2.44 29.68
N THR A 53 -38.08 3.19 30.66
CA THR A 53 -39.20 4.14 30.54
C THR A 53 -38.65 5.55 30.43
N LEU A 54 -39.10 6.27 29.38
CA LEU A 54 -38.74 7.67 29.14
C LEU A 54 -40.00 8.53 29.28
N HIS A 55 -39.83 9.63 29.96
CA HIS A 55 -40.85 10.67 29.99
C HIS A 55 -40.30 11.92 29.33
N CYS A 56 -40.95 12.37 28.25
CA CYS A 56 -40.53 13.50 27.43
C CYS A 56 -41.61 14.57 27.43
N ASP A 57 -41.19 15.84 27.58
CA ASP A 57 -42.03 16.99 27.33
C ASP A 57 -41.32 17.85 26.30
N LEU A 58 -41.87 17.89 25.06
CA LEU A 58 -41.19 18.42 23.89
C LEU A 58 -42.02 19.54 23.26
N ALA A 59 -41.45 20.76 23.25
CA ALA A 59 -42.07 21.91 22.58
C ALA A 59 -42.05 21.79 21.05
N GLN A 60 -41.11 21.00 20.48
CA GLN A 60 -40.94 20.74 19.03
C GLN A 60 -40.60 19.27 18.81
N PRO A 61 -40.79 18.72 17.59
CA PRO A 61 -40.38 17.36 17.29
C PRO A 61 -38.90 17.16 17.49
N HIS A 62 -38.50 16.10 18.15
CA HIS A 62 -37.12 15.71 18.40
C HIS A 62 -36.86 14.28 17.94
N ILE A 63 -35.61 13.95 17.72
CA ILE A 63 -35.17 12.60 17.41
C ILE A 63 -34.41 12.05 18.60
N PHE A 64 -34.91 10.99 19.17
CA PHE A 64 -34.23 10.19 20.17
C PHE A 64 -33.39 9.15 19.49
N HIS A 65 -32.06 9.14 19.74
CA HIS A 65 -31.16 8.26 19.04
C HIS A 65 -29.98 7.77 19.92
N PHE A 66 -29.47 6.58 19.60
CA PHE A 66 -28.30 5.99 20.23
C PHE A 66 -27.55 5.08 19.25
N PRO A 67 -26.25 4.75 19.52
CA PRO A 67 -25.46 3.87 18.65
C PRO A 67 -26.07 2.47 18.54
N ARG A 68 -25.98 1.86 17.35
CA ARG A 68 -26.43 0.47 17.13
C ARG A 68 -25.50 -0.55 17.76
N ASN A 69 -24.26 -0.18 18.08
CA ASN A 69 -23.25 -1.07 18.63
C ASN A 69 -23.75 -1.73 19.93
N PHE A 70 -23.64 -3.04 20.02
CA PHE A 70 -24.03 -3.91 21.15
C PHE A 70 -25.53 -4.11 21.38
N VAL A 71 -26.36 -3.54 20.55
CA VAL A 71 -27.82 -3.67 20.62
C VAL A 71 -28.29 -4.55 19.48
N ASN A 72 -28.83 -5.74 19.80
CA ASN A 72 -29.38 -6.65 18.79
C ASN A 72 -30.72 -6.17 18.28
N LYS A 73 -31.55 -5.69 19.20
CA LYS A 73 -32.91 -5.24 18.95
C LYS A 73 -33.20 -4.05 19.83
N ALA A 74 -33.83 -3.04 19.28
CA ALA A 74 -34.38 -1.93 20.01
C ALA A 74 -35.75 -1.59 19.43
N MET A 75 -36.74 -1.44 20.27
CA MET A 75 -38.08 -1.02 19.90
C MET A 75 -38.57 0.01 20.89
N LEU A 76 -38.97 1.16 20.37
CA LEU A 76 -39.57 2.23 21.14
C LEU A 76 -41.08 2.19 20.96
N TYR A 77 -41.83 2.25 22.07
CA TYR A 77 -43.28 2.26 22.08
C TYR A 77 -43.77 3.52 22.78
N ARG A 78 -44.81 4.13 22.29
CA ARG A 78 -45.51 5.24 22.97
C ARG A 78 -46.57 4.64 23.90
N LEU A 79 -46.59 5.11 25.15
CA LEU A 79 -47.64 4.74 26.13
C LEU A 79 -48.81 5.73 26.01
N GLU A 80 -50.03 5.23 25.88
CA GLU A 80 -51.20 6.09 25.95
C GLU A 80 -51.49 6.48 27.42
N ALA A 81 -52.09 7.64 27.65
CA ALA A 81 -52.02 8.47 28.86
C ALA A 81 -52.68 7.89 30.14
N ASP A 82 -53.17 6.64 30.17
CA ASP A 82 -53.92 6.10 31.32
C ASP A 82 -53.25 4.93 32.06
N VAL A 83 -51.97 4.65 31.80
CA VAL A 83 -51.30 3.55 32.52
C VAL A 83 -50.31 4.11 33.54
N SER A 84 -50.75 4.30 34.76
CA SER A 84 -49.86 4.51 35.93
C SER A 84 -49.05 3.23 36.18
N ILE A 85 -47.78 3.22 35.72
CA ILE A 85 -46.83 2.13 35.99
C ILE A 85 -46.29 2.32 37.40
N THR A 86 -47.05 1.90 38.38
CA THR A 86 -46.55 1.64 39.74
C THR A 86 -46.11 0.18 39.81
N GLY A 87 -44.82 -0.02 39.96
CA GLY A 87 -44.06 -1.20 40.34
C GLY A 87 -44.71 -2.58 40.11
N ALA A 88 -43.98 -3.44 39.36
CA ALA A 88 -44.25 -4.85 39.08
C ALA A 88 -45.37 -5.08 38.02
N PHE A 89 -44.93 -5.57 36.87
CA PHE A 89 -45.82 -6.17 35.87
C PHE A 89 -46.35 -7.52 36.39
N GLU A 90 -47.31 -7.47 37.31
CA GLU A 90 -48.19 -8.59 37.54
C GLU A 90 -49.53 -8.32 36.84
N THR A 91 -49.82 -9.19 35.94
CA THR A 91 -51.00 -9.33 35.12
C THR A 91 -52.30 -9.18 35.87
N GLN A 92 -52.96 -8.02 35.78
CA GLN A 92 -54.42 -7.90 35.92
C GLN A 92 -54.93 -6.60 35.31
N SER A 93 -55.01 -6.53 33.98
CA SER A 93 -56.00 -5.72 33.28
C SER A 93 -56.15 -6.27 31.86
N SER A 94 -57.37 -6.57 31.49
CA SER A 94 -57.76 -7.24 30.23
C SER A 94 -57.80 -6.35 29.00
N ALA A 95 -57.13 -5.21 29.00
CA ALA A 95 -56.91 -4.39 27.81
C ALA A 95 -55.40 -4.23 27.63
N ALA A 96 -54.85 -4.88 26.58
CA ALA A 96 -53.47 -4.62 26.15
C ALA A 96 -53.36 -3.12 25.85
N PRO A 97 -52.34 -2.41 26.38
CA PRO A 97 -52.12 -1.01 26.04
C PRO A 97 -51.94 -0.92 24.55
N THR A 98 -52.65 -0.03 23.89
CA THR A 98 -52.48 0.28 22.46
C THR A 98 -51.11 0.93 22.31
N LEU A 99 -50.11 0.11 21.97
CA LEU A 99 -48.71 0.51 21.76
C LEU A 99 -48.59 1.01 20.33
N THR A 100 -48.45 2.32 20.15
CA THR A 100 -48.11 2.88 18.85
C THR A 100 -46.57 2.95 18.71
N LEU A 101 -46.07 2.38 17.62
CA LEU A 101 -44.64 2.41 17.28
C LEU A 101 -44.27 3.78 16.71
N PRO A 102 -43.37 4.56 17.32
CA PRO A 102 -42.74 5.67 16.65
C PRO A 102 -41.98 5.19 15.42
N ILE A 103 -41.95 6.04 14.40
CA ILE A 103 -41.25 5.73 13.14
C ILE A 103 -39.75 5.66 13.41
N GLU A 104 -39.15 4.49 13.21
CA GLU A 104 -37.69 4.36 13.18
C GLU A 104 -37.15 4.95 11.88
N LEU A 105 -36.20 5.86 12.01
CA LEU A 105 -35.58 6.53 10.86
C LEU A 105 -34.43 5.69 10.31
N PRO A 106 -34.28 5.61 8.97
CA PRO A 106 -33.15 4.93 8.35
C PRO A 106 -31.85 5.69 8.65
N SER A 107 -31.06 5.18 9.59
CA SER A 107 -29.78 5.78 9.95
C SER A 107 -28.79 4.74 10.49
N ALA A 108 -27.52 5.11 10.57
CA ALA A 108 -26.46 4.32 11.19
C ALA A 108 -26.66 4.13 12.71
N ARG A 109 -27.64 4.81 13.30
CA ARG A 109 -28.02 4.74 14.72
C ARG A 109 -29.46 4.23 14.85
N HIS A 110 -29.84 3.70 16.00
CA HIS A 110 -31.25 3.60 16.32
C HIS A 110 -31.77 5.02 16.52
N ALA A 111 -32.74 5.43 15.74
CA ALA A 111 -33.28 6.79 15.74
C ALA A 111 -34.80 6.75 15.60
N TYR A 112 -35.48 7.42 16.52
CA TYR A 112 -36.92 7.44 16.60
C TYR A 112 -37.42 8.87 16.67
N MET A 113 -38.42 9.20 15.83
CA MET A 113 -39.02 10.52 15.80
C MET A 113 -40.04 10.63 16.96
N LEU A 114 -39.83 11.59 17.84
CA LEU A 114 -40.72 11.92 18.94
C LEU A 114 -41.52 13.16 18.58
N PRO A 115 -42.88 13.09 18.61
CA PRO A 115 -43.75 14.24 18.34
C PRO A 115 -43.72 15.24 19.52
N THR A 116 -44.31 16.39 19.29
CA THR A 116 -44.49 17.44 20.30
C THR A 116 -45.45 17.01 21.40
N GLY A 117 -45.27 17.61 22.58
CA GLY A 117 -46.10 17.40 23.77
C GLY A 117 -45.50 16.47 24.81
N ALA A 118 -46.18 16.38 25.93
CA ALA A 118 -45.82 15.45 27.00
C ALA A 118 -46.25 14.03 26.62
N ALA A 119 -45.30 13.10 26.64
CA ALA A 119 -45.58 11.69 26.36
C ALA A 119 -44.61 10.77 27.12
N SER A 120 -45.10 9.60 27.47
CA SER A 120 -44.27 8.53 28.02
C SER A 120 -43.96 7.50 26.95
N TYR A 121 -42.73 7.01 26.95
CA TYR A 121 -42.26 6.00 26.04
C TYR A 121 -41.66 4.83 26.81
N TYR A 122 -41.77 3.67 26.19
CA TYR A 122 -41.20 2.43 26.65
C TYR A 122 -40.21 1.91 25.63
N LEU A 123 -38.94 1.81 26.01
CA LEU A 123 -37.87 1.33 25.12
C LEU A 123 -37.50 -0.09 25.54
N ASP A 124 -37.75 -1.04 24.67
CA ASP A 124 -37.34 -2.44 24.83
C ASP A 124 -36.03 -2.65 24.07
N ILE A 125 -34.97 -3.02 24.79
CA ILE A 125 -33.63 -3.20 24.25
C ILE A 125 -33.12 -4.59 24.58
N GLU A 126 -32.64 -5.29 23.57
CA GLU A 126 -31.85 -6.51 23.72
C GLU A 126 -30.37 -6.19 23.55
N ALA A 127 -29.64 -6.15 24.66
CA ALA A 127 -28.21 -5.84 24.65
C ALA A 127 -27.35 -7.12 24.54
N GLN A 128 -26.41 -7.14 23.60
CA GLN A 128 -25.43 -8.23 23.46
C GLN A 128 -24.48 -8.31 24.66
N TYR A 129 -24.10 -7.15 25.20
CA TYR A 129 -23.10 -7.03 26.27
C TYR A 129 -23.49 -5.95 27.25
N GLY A 130 -23.03 -6.12 28.48
CA GLY A 130 -23.15 -5.11 29.52
C GLY A 130 -22.21 -3.93 29.29
N ARG A 131 -22.65 -2.93 28.53
CA ARG A 131 -21.94 -1.66 28.28
C ARG A 131 -22.87 -0.48 28.50
N ALA A 132 -22.31 0.68 28.81
CA ALA A 132 -23.11 1.89 28.94
C ALA A 132 -23.69 2.32 27.57
N LEU A 133 -25.01 2.55 27.56
CA LEU A 133 -25.72 3.16 26.43
C LEU A 133 -25.65 4.68 26.59
N TYR A 134 -25.39 5.40 25.48
CA TYR A 134 -25.37 6.86 25.44
C TYR A 134 -26.50 7.37 24.54
N PRO A 135 -27.74 7.49 25.11
CA PRO A 135 -28.84 8.05 24.35
C PRO A 135 -28.67 9.55 24.20
N SER A 136 -29.11 10.07 23.08
CA SER A 136 -29.07 11.49 22.75
C SER A 136 -30.42 11.94 22.23
N LEU A 137 -30.78 13.19 22.51
CA LEU A 137 -31.96 13.85 21.98
C LEU A 137 -31.49 15.04 21.15
N SER A 138 -31.90 15.11 19.88
CA SER A 138 -31.54 16.18 18.97
C SER A 138 -32.76 16.74 18.28
N SER A 139 -32.76 18.01 17.93
CA SER A 139 -33.77 18.55 17.03
C SER A 139 -33.69 17.88 15.65
N VAL A 140 -34.79 17.88 14.90
CA VAL A 140 -34.86 17.23 13.59
C VAL A 140 -33.76 17.75 12.64
N PRO A 141 -33.55 19.09 12.49
CA PRO A 141 -32.50 19.60 11.63
C PRO A 141 -31.08 19.22 12.07
N GLU A 142 -30.82 19.26 13.39
CA GLU A 142 -29.52 18.88 13.95
C GLU A 142 -29.18 17.40 13.71
N PHE A 143 -30.15 16.51 13.89
CA PHE A 143 -29.96 15.10 13.62
C PHE A 143 -29.64 14.82 12.15
N TYR A 144 -30.41 15.42 11.21
CA TYR A 144 -30.15 15.24 9.79
C TYR A 144 -28.82 15.83 9.35
N ALA A 145 -28.44 17.00 9.84
CA ALA A 145 -27.13 17.59 9.58
C ALA A 145 -26.00 16.69 10.09
N PHE A 146 -26.12 16.21 11.35
CA PHE A 146 -25.17 15.27 11.93
C PHE A 146 -25.10 13.96 11.13
N ASN A 147 -26.23 13.33 10.82
CA ASN A 147 -26.27 12.06 10.11
C ASN A 147 -25.68 12.18 8.69
N THR A 148 -25.95 13.30 8.00
CA THR A 148 -25.39 13.58 6.67
C THR A 148 -23.87 13.71 6.73
N ILE A 149 -23.33 14.55 7.65
CA ILE A 149 -21.88 14.72 7.82
C ILE A 149 -21.23 13.40 8.20
N HIS A 150 -21.83 12.65 9.10
CA HIS A 150 -21.34 11.34 9.54
C HIS A 150 -21.25 10.35 8.38
N THR A 151 -22.33 10.18 7.63
CA THR A 151 -22.38 9.26 6.51
C THR A 151 -21.42 9.68 5.40
N LEU A 152 -21.36 10.97 5.07
CA LEU A 152 -20.45 11.50 4.05
C LEU A 152 -18.98 11.27 4.43
N THR A 153 -18.61 11.57 5.69
CA THR A 153 -17.23 11.41 6.17
C THR A 153 -16.80 9.94 6.12
N LEU A 154 -17.64 9.02 6.58
CA LEU A 154 -17.32 7.60 6.58
C LEU A 154 -17.31 6.99 5.18
N SER A 155 -18.23 7.42 4.31
CA SER A 155 -18.26 6.96 2.91
C SER A 155 -17.04 7.46 2.14
N ALA A 156 -16.63 8.72 2.34
CA ALA A 156 -15.41 9.27 1.74
C ALA A 156 -14.15 8.53 2.24
N PHE A 157 -14.05 8.30 3.55
CA PHE A 157 -12.97 7.50 4.14
C PHE A 157 -12.91 6.08 3.55
N ALA A 158 -14.04 5.39 3.50
CA ALA A 158 -14.10 4.03 2.98
C ALA A 158 -13.77 3.98 1.48
N GLY A 159 -14.34 4.88 0.68
CA GLY A 159 -14.05 5.00 -0.75
C GLY A 159 -12.57 5.23 -1.02
N PHE A 160 -11.95 6.13 -0.25
CA PHE A 160 -10.51 6.37 -0.32
C PHE A 160 -9.70 5.12 0.04
N CYS A 161 -10.01 4.45 1.17
CA CYS A 161 -9.31 3.26 1.60
C CYS A 161 -9.44 2.10 0.60
N PHE A 162 -10.64 1.83 0.08
CA PHE A 162 -10.83 0.79 -0.93
C PHE A 162 -10.14 1.10 -2.25
N ALA A 163 -10.20 2.35 -2.73
CA ALA A 163 -9.46 2.76 -3.92
C ALA A 163 -7.95 2.56 -3.74
N LEU A 164 -7.40 2.94 -2.58
CA LEU A 164 -5.99 2.77 -2.25
C LEU A 164 -5.62 1.28 -2.15
N ALA A 165 -6.46 0.45 -1.53
CA ALA A 165 -6.26 -0.99 -1.42
C ALA A 165 -6.24 -1.67 -2.80
N ILE A 166 -7.15 -1.30 -3.70
CA ILE A 166 -7.18 -1.81 -5.08
C ILE A 166 -5.92 -1.37 -5.84
N TYR A 167 -5.58 -0.08 -5.79
CA TYR A 167 -4.39 0.46 -6.46
C TYR A 167 -3.11 -0.27 -6.04
N VAL A 168 -2.89 -0.40 -4.73
CA VAL A 168 -1.70 -1.08 -4.21
C VAL A 168 -1.74 -2.58 -4.46
N GLY A 169 -2.91 -3.21 -4.46
CA GLY A 169 -3.10 -4.61 -4.84
C GLY A 169 -2.70 -4.89 -6.29
N VAL A 170 -3.12 -4.05 -7.22
CA VAL A 170 -2.74 -4.12 -8.64
C VAL A 170 -1.22 -3.94 -8.80
N LEU A 171 -0.64 -2.97 -8.08
CA LEU A 171 0.82 -2.79 -8.06
C LEU A 171 1.54 -4.03 -7.53
N GLY A 172 1.00 -4.66 -6.49
CA GLY A 172 1.50 -5.91 -5.92
C GLY A 172 1.52 -7.07 -6.92
N ASN A 173 0.49 -7.17 -7.75
CA ASN A 173 0.40 -8.17 -8.82
C ASN A 173 1.50 -7.94 -9.88
N SER A 174 1.70 -6.71 -10.30
CA SER A 174 2.76 -6.36 -11.26
C SER A 174 4.16 -6.68 -10.72
N MET A 175 4.39 -6.47 -9.42
CA MET A 175 5.68 -6.68 -8.77
C MET A 175 5.87 -8.10 -8.20
N ARG A 176 4.85 -8.96 -8.25
CA ARG A 176 4.80 -10.31 -7.64
C ARG A 176 5.26 -10.29 -6.17
N SER A 177 4.82 -9.30 -5.40
CA SER A 177 5.25 -9.09 -4.01
C SER A 177 4.10 -9.25 -3.03
N PHE A 178 4.22 -10.21 -2.10
CA PHE A 178 3.22 -10.45 -1.05
C PHE A 178 3.00 -9.25 -0.10
N GLY A 179 3.98 -8.35 0.04
CA GLY A 179 3.86 -7.17 0.91
C GLY A 179 2.76 -6.23 0.50
N PHE A 180 2.56 -6.03 -0.80
CA PHE A 180 1.51 -5.17 -1.31
C PHE A 180 0.12 -5.74 -1.08
N TYR A 181 -0.05 -7.06 -1.21
CA TYR A 181 -1.32 -7.71 -0.87
C TYR A 181 -1.63 -7.61 0.62
N SER A 182 -0.61 -7.74 1.49
CA SER A 182 -0.78 -7.56 2.93
C SER A 182 -1.19 -6.12 3.28
N TYR A 183 -0.63 -5.12 2.58
CA TYR A 183 -1.05 -3.73 2.73
C TYR A 183 -2.49 -3.50 2.27
N SER A 184 -2.88 -4.02 1.09
CA SER A 184 -4.25 -3.93 0.58
C SER A 184 -5.24 -4.55 1.55
N LEU A 185 -4.93 -5.72 2.10
CA LEU A 185 -5.73 -6.40 3.11
C LEU A 185 -5.83 -5.58 4.40
N TYR A 186 -4.72 -4.98 4.84
CA TYR A 186 -4.68 -4.10 6.02
C TYR A 186 -5.64 -2.91 5.86
N VAL A 187 -5.53 -2.15 4.78
CA VAL A 187 -6.35 -0.95 4.56
C VAL A 187 -7.82 -1.30 4.36
N ALA A 188 -8.12 -2.33 3.58
CA ALA A 188 -9.49 -2.78 3.34
C ALA A 188 -10.16 -3.30 4.62
N SER A 189 -9.44 -4.10 5.43
CA SER A 189 -9.97 -4.61 6.69
C SER A 189 -10.18 -3.50 7.72
N ALA A 190 -9.28 -2.52 7.80
CA ALA A 190 -9.43 -1.36 8.67
C ALA A 190 -10.66 -0.51 8.26
N ALA A 191 -10.85 -0.25 6.97
CA ALA A 191 -12.03 0.46 6.49
C ALA A 191 -13.32 -0.28 6.82
N THR A 192 -13.38 -1.59 6.57
CA THR A 192 -14.54 -2.42 6.89
C THR A 192 -14.82 -2.45 8.38
N PHE A 193 -13.79 -2.53 9.23
CA PHE A 193 -13.94 -2.43 10.68
C PHE A 193 -14.66 -1.14 11.10
N PHE A 194 -14.24 0.03 10.60
CA PHE A 194 -14.89 1.30 10.95
C PHE A 194 -16.31 1.40 10.39
N LEU A 195 -16.58 0.92 9.18
CA LEU A 195 -17.91 0.91 8.60
C LEU A 195 -18.90 0.05 9.41
N LEU A 196 -18.44 -1.11 9.89
CA LEU A 196 -19.21 -1.99 10.76
C LEU A 196 -19.42 -1.35 12.14
N GLN A 197 -18.35 -0.81 12.74
CA GLN A 197 -18.41 -0.20 14.06
C GLN A 197 -19.33 1.02 14.11
N GLU A 198 -19.37 1.81 13.07
CA GLU A 198 -20.22 3.00 12.99
C GLU A 198 -21.63 2.73 12.40
N GLY A 199 -21.93 1.49 12.03
CA GLY A 199 -23.26 1.06 11.59
C GLY A 199 -23.62 1.45 10.16
N ILE A 200 -22.67 1.95 9.36
CA ILE A 200 -22.92 2.37 7.97
C ILE A 200 -23.32 1.19 7.08
N ILE A 201 -22.68 0.02 7.27
CA ILE A 201 -23.01 -1.17 6.48
C ILE A 201 -24.46 -1.59 6.72
N TYR A 202 -24.95 -1.44 7.95
CA TYR A 202 -26.35 -1.75 8.27
C TYR A 202 -27.33 -0.82 7.54
N THR A 203 -26.99 0.44 7.30
CA THR A 203 -27.88 1.33 6.51
C THR A 203 -28.01 0.90 5.05
N LEU A 204 -27.00 0.24 4.52
CA LEU A 204 -27.00 -0.29 3.15
C LEU A 204 -27.69 -1.64 3.03
N LEU A 205 -27.60 -2.47 4.10
CA LEU A 205 -28.11 -3.84 4.15
C LEU A 205 -28.87 -4.08 5.47
N PRO A 206 -30.02 -3.42 5.69
CA PRO A 206 -30.73 -3.45 6.99
C PRO A 206 -31.31 -4.82 7.34
N ASN A 207 -31.56 -5.67 6.33
CA ASN A 207 -32.18 -6.98 6.52
C ASN A 207 -31.18 -8.11 6.86
N VAL A 208 -29.91 -7.76 7.16
CA VAL A 208 -28.87 -8.73 7.50
C VAL A 208 -28.39 -8.50 8.94
N PRO A 209 -29.04 -9.06 9.96
CA PRO A 209 -28.73 -8.80 11.38
C PRO A 209 -27.29 -9.14 11.76
N PHE A 210 -26.69 -10.14 11.10
CA PHE A 210 -25.29 -10.53 11.33
C PHE A 210 -24.30 -9.39 11.11
N LEU A 211 -24.58 -8.46 10.21
CA LEU A 211 -23.71 -7.28 9.95
C LEU A 211 -23.64 -6.32 11.14
N ASN A 212 -24.57 -6.38 12.06
CA ASN A 212 -24.55 -5.59 13.29
C ASN A 212 -23.85 -6.31 14.45
N SER A 213 -23.29 -7.50 14.21
CA SER A 213 -22.63 -8.27 15.25
C SER A 213 -21.27 -7.67 15.63
N VAL A 214 -21.00 -7.60 16.93
CA VAL A 214 -19.70 -7.18 17.45
C VAL A 214 -18.61 -8.15 17.02
N GLN A 215 -18.94 -9.44 16.91
CA GLN A 215 -18.01 -10.48 16.48
C GLN A 215 -17.44 -10.19 15.09
N LEU A 216 -18.27 -9.73 14.15
CA LEU A 216 -17.82 -9.38 12.81
C LEU A 216 -16.86 -8.17 12.80
N SER A 217 -17.19 -7.14 13.59
CA SER A 217 -16.28 -5.98 13.74
C SER A 217 -14.92 -6.41 14.32
N VAL A 218 -14.91 -7.26 15.33
CA VAL A 218 -13.69 -7.78 15.96
C VAL A 218 -12.90 -8.67 15.01
N LEU A 219 -13.55 -9.43 14.12
CA LEU A 219 -12.87 -10.20 13.07
C LEU A 219 -12.03 -9.26 12.18
N PHE A 220 -12.63 -8.18 11.68
CA PHE A 220 -11.90 -7.23 10.83
C PHE A 220 -10.81 -6.47 11.59
N ALA A 221 -10.98 -6.20 12.88
CA ALA A 221 -9.92 -5.66 13.72
C ALA A 221 -8.72 -6.62 13.82
N GLY A 222 -8.96 -7.91 14.07
CA GLY A 222 -7.90 -8.93 14.10
C GLY A 222 -7.21 -9.12 12.76
N LEU A 223 -7.97 -9.11 11.68
CA LEU A 223 -7.43 -9.18 10.32
C LEU A 223 -6.54 -7.97 10.00
N THR A 224 -6.94 -6.77 10.46
CA THR A 224 -6.15 -5.54 10.34
C THR A 224 -4.79 -5.69 11.04
N ILE A 225 -4.76 -6.19 12.28
CA ILE A 225 -3.51 -6.41 13.04
C ILE A 225 -2.63 -7.43 12.34
N PHE A 226 -3.19 -8.55 11.90
CA PHE A 226 -2.45 -9.60 11.18
C PHE A 226 -1.83 -9.06 9.89
N ALA A 227 -2.63 -8.37 9.07
CA ALA A 227 -2.21 -7.85 7.77
C ALA A 227 -1.16 -6.73 7.92
N SER A 228 -1.34 -5.82 8.91
CA SER A 228 -0.38 -4.75 9.19
C SER A 228 0.99 -5.29 9.59
N LEU A 229 1.05 -6.33 10.44
CA LEU A 229 2.31 -6.96 10.82
C LEU A 229 3.01 -7.62 9.63
N ARG A 230 2.27 -8.32 8.76
CA ARG A 230 2.81 -8.91 7.52
C ARG A 230 3.37 -7.85 6.59
N PHE A 231 2.68 -6.74 6.45
CA PHE A 231 3.14 -5.61 5.66
C PHE A 231 4.43 -5.00 6.24
N LEU A 232 4.46 -4.71 7.55
CA LEU A 232 5.61 -4.11 8.21
C LEU A 232 6.83 -5.04 8.20
N ASP A 233 6.65 -6.35 8.36
CA ASP A 233 7.72 -7.34 8.25
C ASP A 233 8.44 -7.25 6.90
N GLN A 234 7.67 -7.07 5.81
CA GLN A 234 8.25 -6.97 4.46
C GLN A 234 8.77 -5.57 4.14
N LEU A 235 8.08 -4.51 4.61
CA LEU A 235 8.49 -3.13 4.35
C LEU A 235 9.84 -2.81 5.02
N LEU A 236 10.01 -3.20 6.27
CA LEU A 236 11.19 -2.92 7.09
C LEU A 236 12.23 -4.05 7.09
N ASP A 237 11.97 -5.14 6.36
CA ASP A 237 12.83 -6.32 6.29
C ASP A 237 13.20 -6.86 7.68
N PHE A 238 12.19 -7.18 8.49
CA PHE A 238 12.39 -7.73 9.85
C PHE A 238 13.23 -9.02 9.85
N LYS A 239 13.26 -9.73 8.71
CA LYS A 239 14.12 -10.93 8.56
C LYS A 239 15.61 -10.61 8.72
N ALA A 240 16.06 -9.47 8.19
CA ALA A 240 17.44 -9.01 8.32
C ALA A 240 17.70 -8.29 9.65
N LEU A 241 16.65 -7.72 10.27
CA LEU A 241 16.75 -6.83 11.42
C LEU A 241 16.60 -7.55 12.77
N LEU A 242 15.61 -8.44 12.89
CA LEU A 242 15.24 -9.10 14.13
C LEU A 242 15.82 -10.51 14.22
N LYS A 243 16.12 -10.97 15.44
CA LYS A 243 16.46 -12.37 15.68
C LYS A 243 15.27 -13.26 15.27
N LYS A 244 15.58 -14.46 14.74
CA LYS A 244 14.56 -15.40 14.24
C LYS A 244 13.42 -15.64 15.24
N TRP A 245 13.73 -15.80 16.53
CA TRP A 245 12.72 -16.05 17.56
C TRP A 245 11.79 -14.82 17.78
N GLN A 246 12.34 -13.58 17.75
CA GLN A 246 11.56 -12.35 17.93
C GLN A 246 10.55 -12.17 16.78
N ARG A 247 11.03 -12.33 15.55
CA ARG A 247 10.16 -12.29 14.35
C ARG A 247 9.11 -13.38 14.40
N SER A 248 9.50 -14.62 14.73
CA SER A 248 8.54 -15.73 14.84
C SER A 248 7.52 -15.50 15.95
N ALA A 249 7.91 -14.95 17.11
CA ALA A 249 6.99 -14.61 18.20
C ALA A 249 5.91 -13.62 17.74
N LEU A 250 6.28 -12.55 17.04
CA LEU A 250 5.31 -11.57 16.51
C LEU A 250 4.34 -12.24 15.52
N HIS A 251 4.84 -13.11 14.64
CA HIS A 251 3.99 -13.81 13.69
C HIS A 251 3.04 -14.80 14.35
N TYR A 252 3.51 -15.60 15.30
CA TYR A 252 2.64 -16.55 16.02
C TYR A 252 1.58 -15.81 16.85
N LEU A 253 1.95 -14.72 17.52
CA LEU A 253 1.00 -13.89 18.26
C LEU A 253 -0.10 -13.30 17.35
N SER A 254 0.28 -12.79 16.17
CA SER A 254 -0.71 -12.28 15.21
C SER A 254 -1.61 -13.39 14.64
N LEU A 255 -1.07 -14.59 14.43
CA LEU A 255 -1.84 -15.74 13.98
C LEU A 255 -2.81 -16.21 15.08
N ILE A 256 -2.39 -16.22 16.34
CA ILE A 256 -3.26 -16.54 17.49
C ILE A 256 -4.44 -15.56 17.53
N ILE A 257 -4.20 -14.25 17.35
CA ILE A 257 -5.30 -13.28 17.26
C ILE A 257 -6.25 -13.66 16.14
N LEU A 258 -5.72 -13.94 14.92
CA LEU A 258 -6.57 -14.29 13.78
C LEU A 258 -7.43 -15.53 14.04
N VAL A 259 -6.86 -16.56 14.68
CA VAL A 259 -7.59 -17.76 15.08
C VAL A 259 -8.67 -17.43 16.11
N LEU A 260 -8.33 -16.68 17.16
CA LEU A 260 -9.28 -16.30 18.21
C LEU A 260 -10.47 -15.49 17.67
N VAL A 261 -10.23 -14.52 16.77
CA VAL A 261 -11.30 -13.73 16.15
C VAL A 261 -12.15 -14.55 15.18
N SER A 262 -11.59 -15.56 14.55
CA SER A 262 -12.36 -16.45 13.68
C SER A 262 -13.23 -17.42 14.46
N VAL A 263 -12.70 -17.98 15.54
CA VAL A 263 -13.42 -18.92 16.40
C VAL A 263 -14.58 -18.27 17.12
N GLN A 264 -14.43 -17.00 17.55
CA GLN A 264 -15.52 -16.29 18.26
C GLN A 264 -16.77 -16.07 17.40
N LEU A 265 -16.71 -16.14 16.07
CA LEU A 265 -17.88 -16.01 15.20
C LEU A 265 -18.93 -17.11 15.45
N VAL A 266 -18.49 -18.27 15.92
CA VAL A 266 -19.34 -19.46 16.12
C VAL A 266 -19.70 -19.65 17.61
N LEU A 267 -19.03 -18.93 18.53
CA LEU A 267 -19.21 -19.11 19.95
C LEU A 267 -20.34 -18.23 20.53
N SER A 268 -20.86 -18.65 21.67
CA SER A 268 -21.84 -17.86 22.42
C SER A 268 -21.30 -16.49 22.83
N SER A 269 -22.17 -15.52 23.02
CA SER A 269 -21.80 -14.15 23.38
C SER A 269 -20.95 -14.04 24.66
N ASP A 270 -21.14 -14.92 25.64
CA ASP A 270 -20.39 -14.90 26.90
C ASP A 270 -18.93 -15.32 26.71
N VAL A 271 -18.69 -16.39 25.95
CA VAL A 271 -17.37 -16.86 25.62
C VAL A 271 -16.66 -15.83 24.71
N SER A 272 -17.38 -15.24 23.77
CA SER A 272 -16.88 -14.17 22.91
C SER A 272 -16.40 -12.96 23.71
N MET A 273 -17.11 -12.57 24.79
CA MET A 273 -16.68 -11.47 25.67
C MET A 273 -15.37 -11.82 26.40
N MET A 274 -15.21 -13.05 26.87
CA MET A 274 -13.97 -13.49 27.52
C MET A 274 -12.80 -13.46 26.53
N ILE A 275 -13.00 -13.96 25.32
CA ILE A 275 -12.01 -13.91 24.23
C ILE A 275 -11.63 -12.47 23.92
N ASN A 276 -12.59 -11.54 23.82
CA ASN A 276 -12.32 -10.13 23.53
C ASN A 276 -11.44 -9.46 24.60
N LYS A 277 -11.59 -9.81 25.89
CA LYS A 277 -10.72 -9.33 26.97
C LYS A 277 -9.27 -9.84 26.80
N VAL A 278 -9.11 -11.12 26.45
CA VAL A 278 -7.79 -11.71 26.18
C VAL A 278 -7.16 -11.07 24.95
N MET A 279 -7.93 -10.91 23.89
CA MET A 279 -7.51 -10.28 22.64
C MET A 279 -7.04 -8.84 22.83
N SER A 280 -7.73 -8.04 23.62
CA SER A 280 -7.33 -6.65 23.89
C SER A 280 -5.94 -6.58 24.53
N LYS A 281 -5.65 -7.48 25.48
CA LYS A 281 -4.32 -7.57 26.11
C LYS A 281 -3.26 -8.04 25.12
N LEU A 282 -3.57 -9.06 24.31
CA LEU A 282 -2.67 -9.60 23.31
C LEU A 282 -2.36 -8.57 22.21
N THR A 283 -3.35 -7.83 21.76
CA THR A 283 -3.20 -6.72 20.83
C THR A 283 -2.24 -5.66 21.37
N LEU A 284 -2.37 -5.29 22.64
CA LEU A 284 -1.46 -4.33 23.28
C LEU A 284 -0.01 -4.83 23.26
N VAL A 285 0.22 -6.11 23.59
CA VAL A 285 1.56 -6.73 23.54
C VAL A 285 2.14 -6.66 22.11
N ILE A 286 1.34 -7.00 21.10
CA ILE A 286 1.77 -6.94 19.70
C ILE A 286 2.08 -5.50 19.29
N MET A 287 1.22 -4.54 19.63
CA MET A 287 1.43 -3.12 19.32
C MET A 287 2.73 -2.58 19.92
N VAL A 288 3.01 -2.92 21.18
CA VAL A 288 4.28 -2.57 21.84
C VAL A 288 5.46 -3.25 21.12
N GLY A 289 5.34 -4.54 20.79
CA GLY A 289 6.37 -5.27 20.06
C GLY A 289 6.65 -4.66 18.67
N ILE A 290 5.62 -4.28 17.93
CA ILE A 290 5.74 -3.60 16.64
C ILE A 290 6.44 -2.25 16.81
N LEU A 291 6.02 -1.44 17.79
CA LEU A 291 6.62 -0.14 18.05
C LEU A 291 8.11 -0.26 18.37
N LEU A 292 8.48 -1.21 19.23
CA LEU A 292 9.89 -1.47 19.56
C LEU A 292 10.69 -1.92 18.32
N ALA A 293 10.12 -2.76 17.47
CA ALA A 293 10.75 -3.19 16.23
C ALA A 293 10.94 -2.00 15.24
N ILE A 294 9.96 -1.09 15.13
CA ILE A 294 10.05 0.11 14.29
C ILE A 294 11.13 1.07 14.85
N LEU A 295 11.15 1.30 16.14
CA LEU A 295 12.17 2.14 16.80
C LEU A 295 13.57 1.56 16.58
N TYR A 296 13.73 0.25 16.73
CA TYR A 296 14.99 -0.45 16.45
C TYR A 296 15.38 -0.31 14.98
N ALA A 297 14.43 -0.46 14.03
CA ALA A 297 14.66 -0.24 12.61
C ALA A 297 15.08 1.21 12.30
N ALA A 298 14.45 2.19 12.94
CA ALA A 298 14.77 3.61 12.78
C ALA A 298 16.18 3.94 13.33
N TYR A 299 16.55 3.35 14.46
CA TYR A 299 17.90 3.49 15.03
C TYR A 299 18.98 2.94 14.08
N HIS A 300 18.75 1.78 13.47
CA HIS A 300 19.64 1.17 12.48
C HIS A 300 19.52 1.80 11.07
N LYS A 301 18.82 2.93 10.93
CA LYS A 301 18.66 3.68 9.67
C LYS A 301 18.11 2.83 8.52
N VAL A 302 17.26 1.85 8.84
CA VAL A 302 16.59 1.05 7.82
C VAL A 302 15.75 1.94 6.91
N HIS A 303 15.78 1.64 5.61
CA HIS A 303 15.03 2.42 4.62
C HIS A 303 13.54 2.44 4.97
N CYS A 304 12.90 3.60 4.85
CA CYS A 304 11.50 3.87 5.20
C CYS A 304 11.13 3.79 6.70
N ALA A 305 12.03 3.36 7.61
CA ALA A 305 11.68 3.19 9.03
C ALA A 305 11.20 4.49 9.70
N LYS A 306 11.79 5.64 9.36
CA LYS A 306 11.36 6.95 9.87
C LYS A 306 9.94 7.33 9.40
N LEU A 307 9.59 7.00 8.15
CA LEU A 307 8.24 7.22 7.61
C LEU A 307 7.23 6.34 8.32
N VAL A 308 7.57 5.06 8.53
CA VAL A 308 6.71 4.13 9.26
C VAL A 308 6.52 4.58 10.70
N LEU A 309 7.57 5.05 11.37
CA LEU A 309 7.49 5.61 12.72
C LEU A 309 6.55 6.84 12.76
N LEU A 310 6.66 7.73 11.77
CA LEU A 310 5.76 8.87 11.64
C LEU A 310 4.29 8.43 11.50
N GLY A 311 4.00 7.45 10.63
CA GLY A 311 2.65 6.91 10.44
C GLY A 311 2.07 6.32 11.73
N VAL A 312 2.82 5.44 12.40
CA VAL A 312 2.36 4.84 13.67
C VAL A 312 2.18 5.90 14.77
N SER A 313 3.04 6.93 14.78
CA SER A 313 2.92 8.05 15.73
C SER A 313 1.60 8.81 15.58
N THR A 314 1.05 8.93 14.36
CA THR A 314 -0.26 9.58 14.16
C THR A 314 -1.40 8.82 14.84
N ILE A 315 -1.38 7.48 14.79
CA ILE A 315 -2.37 6.64 15.49
C ILE A 315 -2.22 6.76 17.00
N ILE A 316 -0.99 6.68 17.51
CA ILE A 316 -0.73 6.82 18.95
C ILE A 316 -1.22 8.19 19.44
N LEU A 317 -0.92 9.25 18.71
CA LEU A 317 -1.36 10.61 19.05
C LEU A 317 -2.89 10.73 19.04
N ALA A 318 -3.57 10.14 18.05
CA ALA A 318 -5.04 10.12 17.99
C ALA A 318 -5.65 9.32 19.14
N MET A 319 -5.04 8.21 19.55
CA MET A 319 -5.47 7.44 20.72
C MET A 319 -5.30 8.23 22.02
N LEU A 320 -4.18 8.90 22.20
CA LEU A 320 -3.94 9.78 23.34
C LEU A 320 -4.92 10.96 23.37
N ALA A 321 -5.13 11.61 22.22
CA ALA A 321 -6.09 12.69 22.09
C ALA A 321 -7.51 12.24 22.46
N ARG A 322 -7.92 11.05 22.04
CA ARG A 322 -9.23 10.48 22.42
C ARG A 322 -9.40 10.28 23.93
N PHE A 323 -8.31 9.98 24.64
CA PHE A 323 -8.33 9.75 26.09
C PHE A 323 -8.29 11.05 26.89
N TYR A 324 -7.38 11.97 26.51
CA TYR A 324 -7.11 13.17 27.30
C TYR A 324 -7.90 14.41 26.86
N LEU A 325 -8.35 14.44 25.59
CA LEU A 325 -9.09 15.58 25.02
C LEU A 325 -10.57 15.28 24.78
N LYS A 326 -11.13 14.30 25.50
CA LYS A 326 -12.52 13.86 25.32
C LYS A 326 -13.54 15.00 25.51
N ASP A 327 -13.25 15.93 26.42
CA ASP A 327 -14.13 17.05 26.76
C ASP A 327 -13.85 18.30 25.91
N PHE A 328 -12.75 18.30 25.14
CA PHE A 328 -12.34 19.44 24.33
C PHE A 328 -13.00 19.47 22.93
N SER A 329 -13.14 18.31 22.28
CA SER A 329 -13.73 18.24 20.95
C SER A 329 -14.43 16.89 20.69
N PRO A 330 -15.76 16.86 20.70
CA PRO A 330 -16.54 15.67 20.33
C PRO A 330 -16.21 15.15 18.92
N PHE A 331 -15.88 16.05 17.99
CA PHE A 331 -15.47 15.69 16.64
C PHE A 331 -14.16 14.90 16.64
N LEU A 332 -13.12 15.38 17.30
CA LEU A 332 -11.83 14.67 17.39
C LEU A 332 -11.96 13.33 18.14
N GLN A 333 -12.77 13.31 19.19
CA GLN A 333 -13.04 12.08 19.92
C GLN A 333 -13.62 10.99 19.00
N ARG A 334 -14.50 11.38 18.07
CA ARG A 334 -15.19 10.46 17.18
C ARG A 334 -14.39 10.13 15.92
N TYR A 335 -13.88 11.14 15.23
CA TYR A 335 -13.25 10.99 13.91
C TYR A 335 -11.71 11.01 13.94
N GLY A 336 -11.12 11.39 15.06
CA GLY A 336 -9.66 11.52 15.15
C GLY A 336 -8.89 10.26 14.79
N LEU A 337 -9.38 9.08 15.19
CA LEU A 337 -8.76 7.81 14.86
C LEU A 337 -8.91 7.46 13.37
N ILE A 338 -10.07 7.77 12.77
CA ILE A 338 -10.32 7.56 11.33
C ILE A 338 -9.39 8.43 10.49
N ILE A 339 -9.23 9.70 10.89
CA ILE A 339 -8.30 10.64 10.24
C ILE A 339 -6.86 10.14 10.38
N ALA A 340 -6.47 9.68 11.56
CA ALA A 340 -5.11 9.16 11.79
C ALA A 340 -4.81 7.92 10.95
N VAL A 341 -5.75 6.97 10.86
CA VAL A 341 -5.62 5.78 10.00
C VAL A 341 -5.53 6.18 8.51
N THR A 342 -6.28 7.19 8.09
CA THR A 342 -6.18 7.71 6.70
C THR A 342 -4.79 8.28 6.42
N ILE A 343 -4.26 9.08 7.34
CA ILE A 343 -2.91 9.68 7.23
C ILE A 343 -1.85 8.58 7.25
N GLU A 344 -1.94 7.63 8.18
CA GLU A 344 -1.02 6.50 8.25
C GLU A 344 -1.04 5.66 6.98
N ALA A 345 -2.23 5.34 6.43
CA ALA A 345 -2.35 4.60 5.19
C ALA A 345 -1.65 5.32 4.03
N LEU A 346 -1.79 6.65 3.91
CA LEU A 346 -1.05 7.44 2.92
C LEU A 346 0.46 7.36 3.11
N ILE A 347 0.93 7.51 4.35
CA ILE A 347 2.36 7.43 4.67
C ILE A 347 2.90 6.04 4.33
N PHE A 348 2.17 4.98 4.65
CA PHE A 348 2.57 3.61 4.35
C PHE A 348 2.56 3.31 2.84
N ALA A 349 1.59 3.82 2.08
CA ALA A 349 1.59 3.74 0.62
C ALA A 349 2.82 4.42 0.02
N PHE A 350 3.15 5.61 0.50
CA PHE A 350 4.35 6.34 0.08
C PHE A 350 5.65 5.60 0.43
N ALA A 351 5.74 5.03 1.63
CA ALA A 351 6.88 4.22 2.05
C ALA A 351 7.02 2.95 1.18
N ALA A 352 5.91 2.30 0.83
CA ALA A 352 5.88 1.18 -0.08
C ALA A 352 6.39 1.56 -1.48
N ALA A 353 5.94 2.69 -2.03
CA ALA A 353 6.41 3.21 -3.32
C ALA A 353 7.92 3.50 -3.33
N GLN A 354 8.46 4.07 -2.25
CA GLN A 354 9.90 4.28 -2.10
C GLN A 354 10.69 2.96 -2.06
N LYS A 355 10.14 1.94 -1.38
CA LYS A 355 10.77 0.60 -1.34
C LYS A 355 10.84 -0.02 -2.73
N VAL A 356 9.75 0.09 -3.52
CA VAL A 356 9.71 -0.38 -4.92
C VAL A 356 10.79 0.29 -5.74
N LYS A 357 10.84 1.62 -5.72
CA LYS A 357 11.85 2.39 -6.47
C LYS A 357 13.26 1.98 -6.10
N LYS A 358 13.53 1.74 -4.82
CA LYS A 358 14.83 1.25 -4.37
C LYS A 358 15.15 -0.13 -4.93
N LEU A 359 14.20 -1.08 -4.83
CA LEU A 359 14.38 -2.44 -5.36
C LEU A 359 14.62 -2.45 -6.87
N ASP A 360 13.93 -1.60 -7.61
CA ASP A 360 14.10 -1.47 -9.06
C ASP A 360 15.49 -0.91 -9.38
N ASN A 361 15.93 0.14 -8.70
CA ASN A 361 17.27 0.69 -8.85
C ASN A 361 18.36 -0.35 -8.51
N ASP A 362 18.17 -1.13 -7.43
CA ASP A 362 19.13 -2.17 -7.03
C ASP A 362 19.18 -3.30 -8.10
N ARG A 363 18.03 -3.68 -8.68
CA ARG A 363 17.96 -4.64 -9.80
C ARG A 363 18.68 -4.12 -11.04
N MET A 364 18.42 -2.86 -11.43
CA MET A 364 19.09 -2.24 -12.57
C MET A 364 20.59 -2.12 -12.36
N ALA A 365 21.03 -1.77 -11.14
CA ALA A 365 22.46 -1.73 -10.81
C ALA A 365 23.10 -3.13 -10.87
N ALA A 366 22.42 -4.15 -10.37
CA ALA A 366 22.87 -5.54 -10.44
C ALA A 366 22.95 -6.02 -11.89
N PHE A 367 21.92 -5.73 -12.70
CA PHE A 367 21.90 -6.05 -14.13
C PHE A 367 23.08 -5.37 -14.88
N LYS A 368 23.29 -4.06 -14.67
CA LYS A 368 24.43 -3.35 -15.28
C LYS A 368 25.78 -3.97 -14.91
N ARG A 369 25.97 -4.38 -13.64
CA ARG A 369 27.21 -5.05 -13.20
C ARG A 369 27.36 -6.43 -13.85
N ALA A 370 26.28 -7.21 -13.93
CA ALA A 370 26.29 -8.52 -14.58
C ALA A 370 26.44 -8.45 -16.09
N ALA A 371 26.00 -7.37 -16.74
CA ALA A 371 26.02 -7.15 -18.18
C ALA A 371 27.32 -6.52 -18.70
N THR A 372 28.31 -6.23 -17.84
CA THR A 372 29.55 -5.54 -18.22
C THR A 372 30.76 -6.45 -18.03
N ASP A 373 31.68 -6.45 -19.00
CA ASP A 373 32.96 -7.13 -18.87
C ASP A 373 33.84 -6.42 -17.82
N PRO A 374 34.35 -7.12 -16.80
CA PRO A 374 35.08 -6.50 -15.69
C PRO A 374 36.45 -5.96 -16.10
N LEU A 375 37.05 -6.48 -17.20
CA LEU A 375 38.35 -6.05 -17.70
C LEU A 375 38.23 -4.81 -18.58
N CYS A 376 37.31 -4.85 -19.55
CA CYS A 376 37.20 -3.87 -20.63
C CYS A 376 36.20 -2.75 -20.36
N HIS A 377 35.28 -2.92 -19.36
CA HIS A 377 34.20 -1.99 -19.01
C HIS A 377 33.27 -1.64 -20.18
N ILE A 378 33.14 -2.56 -21.16
CA ILE A 378 32.10 -2.58 -22.19
C ILE A 378 31.14 -3.73 -21.89
N LEU A 379 30.10 -3.93 -22.70
CA LEU A 379 29.16 -5.02 -22.49
C LEU A 379 29.86 -6.38 -22.63
N ASN A 380 29.55 -7.31 -21.75
CA ASN A 380 29.89 -8.71 -21.93
C ASN A 380 28.89 -9.38 -22.89
N ARG A 381 29.00 -10.69 -23.12
CA ARG A 381 28.15 -11.44 -24.05
C ARG A 381 26.66 -11.21 -23.75
N ASP A 382 26.21 -11.47 -22.52
CA ASP A 382 24.80 -11.36 -22.15
C ASP A 382 24.27 -9.91 -22.26
N GLY A 383 25.08 -8.94 -21.81
CA GLY A 383 24.76 -7.52 -21.92
C GLY A 383 24.69 -7.03 -23.37
N TRP A 384 25.61 -7.49 -24.19
CA TRP A 384 25.62 -7.14 -25.60
C TRP A 384 24.45 -7.74 -26.38
N GLU A 385 24.17 -9.04 -26.19
CA GLU A 385 23.01 -9.70 -26.81
C GLU A 385 21.69 -9.03 -26.43
N GLY A 386 21.52 -8.67 -25.14
CA GLY A 386 20.34 -7.95 -24.68
C GLY A 386 20.17 -6.58 -25.34
N ALA A 387 21.25 -5.78 -25.41
CA ALA A 387 21.22 -4.46 -26.03
C ALA A 387 21.09 -4.55 -27.58
N ALA A 388 21.74 -5.55 -28.19
CA ALA A 388 21.66 -5.79 -29.61
C ALA A 388 20.26 -6.16 -30.09
N LYS A 389 19.51 -6.96 -29.32
CA LYS A 389 18.11 -7.29 -29.60
C LYS A 389 17.23 -6.06 -29.62
N VAL A 390 17.40 -5.15 -28.67
CA VAL A 390 16.64 -3.89 -28.62
C VAL A 390 16.92 -3.03 -29.84
N LEU A 391 18.20 -2.88 -30.20
CA LEU A 391 18.62 -2.09 -31.40
C LEU A 391 18.08 -2.71 -32.69
N LEU A 392 18.07 -4.05 -32.78
CA LEU A 392 17.55 -4.78 -33.94
C LEU A 392 16.02 -4.65 -34.06
N ASP A 393 15.29 -4.66 -32.93
CA ASP A 393 13.85 -4.42 -32.90
C ASP A 393 13.50 -2.99 -33.34
N ASP A 394 14.31 -2.00 -32.96
CA ASP A 394 14.17 -0.62 -33.43
C ASP A 394 14.44 -0.48 -34.93
N PHE A 395 15.50 -1.13 -35.45
CA PHE A 395 15.79 -1.22 -36.86
C PHE A 395 14.65 -1.86 -37.66
N ASN A 396 14.10 -2.99 -37.19
CA ASN A 396 13.01 -3.69 -37.86
C ASN A 396 11.72 -2.84 -37.93
N ARG A 397 11.55 -1.90 -37.01
CA ARG A 397 10.39 -0.96 -36.96
C ARG A 397 10.59 0.26 -37.83
N GLN A 398 11.81 0.82 -37.88
CA GLN A 398 12.08 2.11 -38.50
C GLN A 398 12.67 1.99 -39.91
N GLY A 399 13.20 0.81 -40.29
CA GLY A 399 14.00 0.62 -41.49
C GLY A 399 15.39 1.26 -41.36
N GLY A 400 16.12 1.35 -42.45
CA GLY A 400 17.47 1.89 -42.49
C GLY A 400 18.52 0.80 -42.69
N TYR A 401 19.68 0.94 -42.08
CA TYR A 401 20.80 -0.02 -42.22
C TYR A 401 21.30 -0.46 -40.87
N ILE A 402 21.49 -1.76 -40.70
CA ILE A 402 22.17 -2.34 -39.54
C ILE A 402 23.56 -2.80 -39.94
N THR A 403 24.53 -2.50 -39.10
CA THR A 403 25.92 -2.88 -39.29
C THR A 403 26.38 -3.69 -38.10
N LEU A 404 26.74 -4.94 -38.35
CA LEU A 404 27.37 -5.81 -37.34
C LEU A 404 28.82 -6.05 -37.71
N MET A 405 29.73 -5.85 -36.77
CA MET A 405 31.15 -6.16 -36.93
C MET A 405 31.56 -7.17 -35.84
N PHE A 406 32.19 -8.25 -36.29
CA PHE A 406 32.88 -9.20 -35.42
C PHE A 406 34.38 -8.93 -35.52
N ILE A 407 35.06 -8.83 -34.40
CA ILE A 407 36.44 -8.36 -34.31
C ILE A 407 37.22 -9.32 -33.42
N ASP A 408 38.36 -9.79 -33.92
CA ASP A 408 39.26 -10.70 -33.20
C ASP A 408 40.70 -10.14 -33.25
N VAL A 409 41.41 -10.19 -32.10
CA VAL A 409 42.81 -9.71 -32.03
C VAL A 409 43.74 -10.76 -32.61
N ASP A 410 44.45 -10.40 -33.67
CA ASP A 410 45.35 -11.33 -34.37
C ASP A 410 46.51 -11.75 -33.43
N ASN A 411 46.78 -13.07 -33.37
CA ASN A 411 47.88 -13.65 -32.58
C ASN A 411 47.90 -13.25 -31.10
N PHE A 412 46.73 -13.04 -30.47
CA PHE A 412 46.62 -12.61 -29.07
C PHE A 412 47.32 -13.56 -28.07
N LYS A 413 47.29 -14.86 -28.32
CA LYS A 413 48.06 -15.83 -27.53
C LYS A 413 49.56 -15.53 -27.57
N ARG A 414 50.12 -15.21 -28.73
CA ARG A 414 51.55 -14.83 -28.90
C ARG A 414 51.89 -13.54 -28.14
N ILE A 415 50.96 -12.59 -28.10
CA ILE A 415 51.10 -11.36 -27.29
C ILE A 415 51.22 -11.74 -25.81
N ASN A 416 50.34 -12.59 -25.33
CA ASN A 416 50.38 -13.07 -23.94
C ASN A 416 51.67 -13.84 -23.62
N ASP A 417 52.10 -14.74 -24.52
CA ASP A 417 53.28 -15.56 -24.33
C ASP A 417 54.58 -14.73 -24.37
N SER A 418 54.64 -13.64 -25.18
CA SER A 418 55.80 -12.79 -25.35
C SER A 418 55.92 -11.66 -24.32
N PHE A 419 54.76 -11.04 -23.92
CA PHE A 419 54.74 -9.83 -23.07
C PHE A 419 54.05 -10.03 -21.74
N GLY A 420 53.53 -11.24 -21.51
CA GLY A 420 52.81 -11.61 -20.31
C GLY A 420 51.33 -11.23 -20.28
N HIS A 421 50.51 -11.95 -19.51
CA HIS A 421 49.06 -11.75 -19.46
C HIS A 421 48.63 -10.33 -19.04
N ARG A 422 49.40 -9.62 -18.22
CA ARG A 422 49.10 -8.22 -17.87
C ARG A 422 49.14 -7.29 -19.08
N SER A 423 50.11 -7.48 -19.95
CA SER A 423 50.23 -6.71 -21.18
C SER A 423 49.12 -7.06 -22.18
N GLY A 424 48.71 -8.35 -22.25
CA GLY A 424 47.53 -8.76 -23.01
C GLY A 424 46.25 -8.11 -22.50
N ASP A 425 46.06 -8.06 -21.17
CA ASP A 425 44.94 -7.37 -20.55
C ASP A 425 44.89 -5.87 -20.89
N ASP A 426 46.08 -5.21 -20.93
CA ASP A 426 46.17 -3.80 -21.30
C ASP A 426 45.82 -3.61 -22.79
N VAL A 427 46.24 -4.53 -23.67
CA VAL A 427 45.82 -4.56 -25.09
C VAL A 427 44.30 -4.60 -25.20
N LEU A 428 43.64 -5.53 -24.51
CA LEU A 428 42.18 -5.65 -24.56
C LEU A 428 41.47 -4.40 -24.02
N ARG A 429 41.95 -3.81 -22.91
CA ARG A 429 41.40 -2.56 -22.35
C ARG A 429 41.52 -1.39 -23.32
N ILE A 430 42.65 -1.26 -23.98
CA ILE A 430 42.91 -0.18 -24.91
C ILE A 430 42.07 -0.37 -26.19
N LEU A 431 41.97 -1.60 -26.70
CA LEU A 431 41.13 -1.92 -27.85
C LEU A 431 39.68 -1.59 -27.59
N ALA A 432 39.13 -2.00 -26.42
CA ALA A 432 37.78 -1.64 -26.01
C ALA A 432 37.55 -0.12 -25.99
N LYS A 433 38.51 0.65 -25.43
CA LYS A 433 38.45 2.12 -25.44
C LYS A 433 38.47 2.70 -26.85
N ILE A 434 39.26 2.13 -27.75
CA ILE A 434 39.31 2.55 -29.16
C ILE A 434 37.96 2.30 -29.81
N LEU A 435 37.40 1.10 -29.70
CA LEU A 435 36.11 0.77 -30.28
C LEU A 435 35.01 1.70 -29.75
N LYS A 436 34.96 1.91 -28.42
CA LYS A 436 33.96 2.80 -27.80
C LYS A 436 34.09 4.26 -28.29
N ARG A 437 35.31 4.75 -28.57
CA ARG A 437 35.52 6.10 -29.11
C ARG A 437 35.17 6.23 -30.61
N GLN A 438 35.21 5.12 -31.35
CA GLN A 438 34.83 5.10 -32.78
C GLN A 438 33.31 4.96 -32.95
N CYS A 439 32.60 4.48 -31.95
CA CYS A 439 31.17 4.25 -31.93
C CYS A 439 30.44 5.43 -31.26
N ARG A 440 29.16 5.61 -31.62
CA ARG A 440 28.26 6.58 -30.99
C ARG A 440 27.73 5.99 -29.67
N GLU A 441 27.12 6.83 -28.87
CA GLU A 441 26.50 6.40 -27.60
C GLU A 441 25.41 5.33 -27.77
N GLN A 442 24.70 5.38 -28.91
CA GLN A 442 23.62 4.44 -29.26
C GLN A 442 24.14 3.15 -29.90
N ASP A 443 25.42 3.08 -30.31
CA ASP A 443 26.01 1.86 -30.85
C ASP A 443 26.32 0.88 -29.72
N VAL A 444 26.12 -0.41 -29.98
CA VAL A 444 26.30 -1.47 -28.99
C VAL A 444 27.65 -2.12 -29.18
N VAL A 445 28.55 -1.89 -28.21
CA VAL A 445 29.92 -2.44 -28.22
C VAL A 445 30.07 -3.46 -27.12
N GLY A 446 30.52 -4.67 -27.41
CA GLY A 446 30.70 -5.75 -26.45
C GLY A 446 31.94 -6.60 -26.68
N ARG A 447 32.30 -7.38 -25.66
CA ARG A 447 33.31 -8.44 -25.71
C ARG A 447 32.63 -9.78 -25.43
N LEU A 448 32.70 -10.71 -26.39
CA LEU A 448 32.05 -12.01 -26.29
C LEU A 448 32.86 -13.01 -25.46
N GLY A 449 34.17 -12.86 -25.43
CA GLY A 449 35.09 -13.69 -24.66
C GLY A 449 36.49 -13.62 -25.23
N GLY A 450 37.51 -13.96 -24.46
CA GLY A 450 38.88 -13.98 -24.91
C GLY A 450 39.32 -12.65 -25.56
N ASP A 451 39.61 -12.71 -26.83
CA ASP A 451 40.05 -11.62 -27.70
C ASP A 451 38.98 -11.17 -28.72
N GLU A 452 37.74 -11.65 -28.57
CA GLU A 452 36.62 -11.39 -29.48
C GLU A 452 35.79 -10.19 -29.02
N PHE A 453 35.60 -9.23 -29.93
CA PHE A 453 34.77 -8.05 -29.74
C PHE A 453 33.70 -7.97 -30.83
N VAL A 454 32.59 -7.33 -30.47
CA VAL A 454 31.46 -7.14 -31.39
C VAL A 454 30.96 -5.70 -31.31
N VAL A 455 30.54 -5.18 -32.46
CA VAL A 455 29.91 -3.87 -32.57
C VAL A 455 28.65 -4.01 -33.40
N LEU A 456 27.52 -3.51 -32.90
CA LEU A 456 26.27 -3.37 -33.63
C LEU A 456 25.90 -1.89 -33.70
N SER A 457 25.63 -1.39 -34.90
CA SER A 457 25.30 0.02 -35.14
C SER A 457 24.11 0.15 -36.06
N TYR A 458 23.21 1.07 -35.75
CA TYR A 458 22.14 1.50 -36.62
C TYR A 458 22.55 2.76 -37.42
N CYS A 459 22.31 2.75 -38.73
CA CYS A 459 22.62 3.84 -39.62
C CYS A 459 21.43 4.18 -40.54
N HIS A 460 21.25 5.46 -40.86
CA HIS A 460 20.17 5.88 -41.77
C HIS A 460 20.51 5.66 -43.25
N SER A 461 21.78 5.46 -43.58
CA SER A 461 22.22 5.23 -44.96
C SER A 461 23.39 4.25 -45.04
N ARG A 462 23.46 3.52 -46.13
CA ARG A 462 24.54 2.57 -46.42
C ARG A 462 25.94 3.22 -46.35
N SER A 463 26.06 4.45 -46.86
CA SER A 463 27.33 5.19 -46.83
C SER A 463 27.79 5.52 -45.39
N GLN A 464 26.87 5.69 -44.42
CA GLN A 464 27.24 5.85 -43.00
C GLN A 464 27.79 4.55 -42.45
N SER A 465 27.16 3.42 -42.76
CA SER A 465 27.60 2.08 -42.36
C SER A 465 29.01 1.78 -42.92
N GLU A 466 29.20 1.99 -44.19
CA GLU A 466 30.49 1.75 -44.85
C GLU A 466 31.60 2.65 -44.29
N ARG A 467 31.31 3.92 -44.00
CA ARG A 467 32.27 4.83 -43.32
C ARG A 467 32.63 4.36 -41.91
N LEU A 468 31.66 3.86 -41.16
CA LEU A 468 31.92 3.31 -39.83
C LEU A 468 32.84 2.08 -39.91
N VAL A 469 32.50 1.13 -40.77
CA VAL A 469 33.31 -0.08 -41.01
C VAL A 469 34.74 0.31 -41.47
N GLY A 470 34.85 1.20 -42.45
CA GLY A 470 36.15 1.66 -42.97
C GLY A 470 37.00 2.32 -41.88
N ARG A 471 36.40 3.17 -41.04
CA ARG A 471 37.08 3.84 -39.93
C ARG A 471 37.59 2.87 -38.88
N ILE A 472 36.79 1.88 -38.49
CA ILE A 472 37.18 0.86 -37.52
C ILE A 472 38.28 -0.04 -38.12
N LYS A 473 38.12 -0.55 -39.35
CA LYS A 473 39.12 -1.36 -40.04
C LYS A 473 40.45 -0.63 -40.15
N ALA A 474 40.46 0.62 -40.62
CA ALA A 474 41.66 1.44 -40.73
C ALA A 474 42.36 1.68 -39.39
N ARG A 475 41.58 1.84 -38.32
CA ARG A 475 42.16 2.05 -36.99
C ARG A 475 42.78 0.78 -36.42
N LEU A 476 42.22 -0.40 -36.73
CA LEU A 476 42.66 -1.70 -36.21
C LEU A 476 43.70 -2.41 -37.07
N SER A 477 43.92 -1.96 -38.29
CA SER A 477 44.89 -2.60 -39.20
C SER A 477 46.35 -2.36 -38.83
N ASN A 478 46.65 -1.27 -38.14
CA ASN A 478 48.03 -0.93 -37.76
C ASN A 478 48.03 -0.12 -36.44
N LEU A 479 47.89 -0.82 -35.33
CA LEU A 479 47.79 -0.23 -34.01
C LEU A 479 49.03 -0.56 -33.18
N THR A 480 49.71 0.46 -32.67
CA THR A 480 50.78 0.28 -31.69
C THR A 480 50.22 0.66 -30.32
N ILE A 481 50.13 -0.31 -29.41
CA ILE A 481 49.64 -0.11 -28.07
C ILE A 481 50.80 0.06 -27.11
N GLN A 482 50.83 1.20 -26.43
CA GLN A 482 51.83 1.48 -25.42
C GLN A 482 51.34 0.96 -24.08
N THR A 483 52.04 -0.03 -23.57
CA THR A 483 51.84 -0.55 -22.19
C THR A 483 52.98 -0.02 -21.29
N PRO A 484 52.88 -0.12 -19.98
CA PRO A 484 53.95 0.31 -19.07
C PRO A 484 55.31 -0.36 -19.34
N ASN A 485 55.31 -1.54 -19.96
CA ASN A 485 56.50 -2.38 -20.11
C ASN A 485 57.00 -2.49 -21.59
N ALA A 486 56.18 -2.19 -22.57
CA ALA A 486 56.52 -2.39 -23.97
C ALA A 486 55.59 -1.61 -24.96
N GLN A 487 56.08 -1.37 -26.14
CA GLN A 487 55.27 -1.00 -27.31
C GLN A 487 54.90 -2.28 -28.07
N ILE A 488 53.61 -2.59 -28.12
CA ILE A 488 53.12 -3.83 -28.71
C ILE A 488 52.39 -3.49 -30.01
N PRO A 489 52.90 -3.97 -31.19
CA PRO A 489 52.14 -3.90 -32.41
C PRO A 489 50.96 -4.86 -32.34
N VAL A 490 49.78 -4.35 -32.58
CA VAL A 490 48.52 -5.12 -32.50
C VAL A 490 47.77 -4.92 -33.80
N THR A 491 47.33 -6.02 -34.39
CA THR A 491 46.37 -6.03 -35.50
C THR A 491 45.13 -6.76 -35.10
N ALA A 492 43.99 -6.45 -35.68
CA ALA A 492 42.75 -7.20 -35.46
C ALA A 492 42.05 -7.45 -36.82
N SER A 493 41.50 -8.64 -36.93
CA SER A 493 40.68 -9.04 -38.08
C SER A 493 39.23 -8.62 -37.83
N VAL A 494 38.56 -8.07 -38.88
CA VAL A 494 37.22 -7.48 -38.76
C VAL A 494 36.30 -8.01 -39.84
N GLY A 495 35.39 -8.90 -39.50
CA GLY A 495 34.26 -9.26 -40.37
C GLY A 495 33.12 -8.26 -40.20
N ALA A 496 32.57 -7.76 -41.28
CA ALA A 496 31.50 -6.77 -41.22
C ALA A 496 30.35 -7.12 -42.16
N VAL A 497 29.15 -7.11 -41.63
CA VAL A 497 27.88 -7.30 -42.35
C VAL A 497 27.12 -5.98 -42.33
N VAL A 498 26.68 -5.52 -43.49
CA VAL A 498 25.81 -4.34 -43.64
C VAL A 498 24.55 -4.77 -44.37
N THR A 499 23.41 -4.64 -43.75
CA THR A 499 22.12 -5.04 -44.33
C THR A 499 21.05 -3.97 -44.11
N ASP A 500 20.14 -3.83 -45.07
CA ASP A 500 18.92 -3.02 -45.03
C ASP A 500 17.65 -3.90 -44.96
N THR A 501 17.83 -5.20 -45.03
CA THR A 501 16.74 -6.16 -44.98
C THR A 501 16.36 -6.41 -43.52
N SER A 502 15.08 -6.41 -43.21
CA SER A 502 14.58 -6.74 -41.84
C SER A 502 15.14 -8.09 -41.41
N CYS A 503 16.01 -8.04 -40.40
CA CYS A 503 16.70 -9.21 -39.90
C CYS A 503 15.98 -9.75 -38.66
N LYS A 504 15.49 -10.97 -38.75
CA LYS A 504 14.75 -11.63 -37.65
C LYS A 504 15.63 -12.36 -36.65
N ASN A 505 16.91 -12.60 -37.01
CA ASN A 505 17.81 -13.43 -36.21
C ASN A 505 19.20 -12.78 -36.05
N LEU A 506 19.51 -12.39 -34.79
CA LEU A 506 20.81 -11.85 -34.40
C LEU A 506 21.94 -12.87 -34.60
N ASP A 507 21.64 -14.17 -34.35
CA ASP A 507 22.65 -15.23 -34.47
C ASP A 507 23.12 -15.43 -35.90
N ALA A 508 22.23 -15.26 -36.88
CA ALA A 508 22.59 -15.33 -38.30
C ALA A 508 23.55 -14.20 -38.71
N LEU A 509 23.30 -12.98 -38.24
CA LEU A 509 24.20 -11.83 -38.47
C LEU A 509 25.57 -12.06 -37.81
N LEU A 510 25.59 -12.57 -36.60
CA LEU A 510 26.83 -12.92 -35.90
C LEU A 510 27.62 -13.97 -36.66
N GLN A 511 26.96 -15.03 -37.09
CA GLN A 511 27.60 -16.11 -37.85
C GLN A 511 28.19 -15.63 -39.19
N GLU A 512 27.45 -14.79 -39.92
CA GLU A 512 27.93 -14.21 -41.17
C GLU A 512 29.14 -13.30 -40.96
N ALA A 513 29.11 -12.45 -39.92
CA ALA A 513 30.23 -11.58 -39.59
C ALA A 513 31.45 -12.36 -39.10
N ASP A 514 31.27 -13.44 -38.35
CA ASP A 514 32.35 -14.32 -37.89
C ASP A 514 33.04 -15.01 -39.10
N ILE A 515 32.26 -15.54 -40.05
CA ILE A 515 32.80 -16.13 -41.28
C ILE A 515 33.68 -15.10 -42.03
N LEU A 516 33.19 -13.89 -42.23
CA LEU A 516 33.93 -12.83 -42.91
C LEU A 516 35.21 -12.41 -42.14
N MET A 517 35.17 -12.42 -40.83
CA MET A 517 36.33 -12.16 -39.97
C MET A 517 37.38 -13.26 -40.14
N TYR A 518 36.92 -14.51 -40.11
CA TYR A 518 37.82 -15.67 -40.27
C TYR A 518 38.48 -15.73 -41.66
N GLU A 519 37.77 -15.38 -42.73
CA GLU A 519 38.33 -15.24 -44.07
C GLU A 519 39.43 -14.16 -44.13
N GLN A 520 39.19 -13.00 -43.53
CA GLN A 520 40.18 -11.93 -43.44
C GLN A 520 41.41 -12.37 -42.62
N LYS A 521 41.22 -13.12 -41.54
CA LYS A 521 42.29 -13.66 -40.70
C LYS A 521 43.18 -14.63 -41.49
N LYS A 522 42.56 -15.52 -42.27
CA LYS A 522 43.30 -16.45 -43.16
C LYS A 522 44.11 -15.73 -44.24
N ALA A 523 43.54 -14.74 -44.91
CA ALA A 523 44.21 -13.99 -45.96
C ALA A 523 45.49 -13.32 -45.41
N ARG A 524 45.44 -12.70 -44.24
CA ARG A 524 46.60 -12.09 -43.58
C ARG A 524 47.68 -13.11 -43.19
N HIS A 525 47.29 -14.29 -42.73
CA HIS A 525 48.26 -15.34 -42.39
C HIS A 525 49.00 -15.86 -43.65
N THR A 526 48.32 -15.87 -44.79
CA THR A 526 48.92 -16.32 -46.06
C THR A 526 49.91 -15.29 -46.59
N GLU A 527 49.62 -13.97 -46.48
CA GLU A 527 50.55 -12.88 -46.89
C GLU A 527 51.81 -12.84 -46.04
N VAL A 528 51.76 -13.16 -44.75
CA VAL A 528 52.93 -13.19 -43.86
C VAL A 528 53.80 -14.43 -44.07
N SER A 529 53.30 -15.48 -44.73
CA SER A 529 53.99 -16.75 -44.96
C SER A 529 54.65 -16.90 -46.29
N GLN A 530 54.62 -15.88 -47.19
CA GLN A 530 55.40 -15.86 -48.42
C GLN A 530 56.82 -15.32 -48.13
N PRO A 531 57.88 -16.16 -48.25
CA PRO A 531 59.22 -15.66 -48.10
C PRO A 531 59.55 -14.78 -49.33
N ILE A 532 60.20 -13.63 -49.07
CA ILE A 532 60.78 -12.74 -50.05
C ILE A 532 61.96 -13.45 -50.74
#